data_52ee9306729fd26f841b7cc26e126cfa
#
_entry.id   52ee9306729fd26f841b7cc26e126cfa
#
_cell.length_a   1.000
_cell.length_b   1.000
_cell.length_c   1.000
_cell.angle_alpha   90.00
_cell.angle_beta   90.00
_cell.angle_gamma   90.00
#
_symmetry.space_group_name_H-M   'P 1'
#
loop_
_entity.id
_entity.type
_entity.pdbx_description
1 polymer ?
#
loop_
_entity_poly.entity_id
_entity_poly.type
_entity_poly.pdbx_seq_one_letter_code
_entity_poly.pdbx_strand_id
1 'polypeptide(L)'
;MRHRVGHRKLQRTSSHRTALFRNMAAALIKHEQITTTTAKAKELRPYVEKLVTLAKKGGLSNRRLAHGRLLDDAQLVKLFDIIAPRYSARDGGYCRIIKAGIRMSDAAQISIIEFVDRDVSAKGQDSGPVMSDEEEFAA
;
A
#
# COMPACT_ATOMS: atom_id res chain seq x y z
N MET A 1 -11.91 -30.92 4.81
CA MET A 1 -11.96 -29.83 3.82
C MET A 1 -11.83 -28.47 4.50
N ARG A 2 -11.07 -27.56 3.95
CA ARG A 2 -10.89 -26.19 4.48
C ARG A 2 -11.84 -25.23 3.77
N HIS A 3 -13.06 -25.10 4.26
CA HIS A 3 -14.00 -24.12 3.76
C HIS A 3 -13.78 -22.77 4.46
N ARG A 4 -13.98 -21.66 3.72
CA ARG A 4 -13.89 -20.27 4.21
C ARG A 4 -12.52 -19.89 4.85
N VAL A 5 -11.47 -20.66 4.60
CA VAL A 5 -10.12 -20.36 5.02
C VAL A 5 -9.44 -19.60 3.89
N GLY A 6 -9.51 -18.29 3.96
CA GLY A 6 -8.77 -17.39 3.07
C GLY A 6 -7.45 -16.95 3.70
N HIS A 7 -6.65 -16.31 2.88
CA HIS A 7 -5.41 -15.63 3.25
C HIS A 7 -4.22 -16.54 3.56
N ARG A 8 -3.05 -16.06 3.16
CA ARG A 8 -1.76 -16.69 3.49
C ARG A 8 -1.32 -16.29 4.89
N LYS A 9 -0.80 -17.23 5.65
CA LYS A 9 -0.25 -16.97 6.99
C LYS A 9 1.09 -16.23 6.94
N LEU A 10 1.86 -16.32 5.84
CA LEU A 10 3.16 -15.70 5.63
C LEU A 10 4.17 -16.07 6.75
N GLN A 11 4.02 -17.24 7.37
CA GLN A 11 4.85 -17.73 8.49
C GLN A 11 4.93 -16.72 9.65
N ARG A 12 3.82 -16.01 9.93
CA ARG A 12 3.75 -14.97 10.95
C ARG A 12 2.60 -15.24 11.92
N THR A 13 2.77 -14.77 13.15
CA THR A 13 1.67 -14.71 14.11
C THR A 13 0.58 -13.74 13.63
N SER A 14 -0.62 -13.84 14.15
CA SER A 14 -1.74 -12.98 13.76
C SER A 14 -1.44 -11.49 13.97
N SER A 15 -0.89 -11.13 15.13
CA SER A 15 -0.52 -9.74 15.44
C SER A 15 0.59 -9.21 14.51
N HIS A 16 1.63 -10.01 14.27
CA HIS A 16 2.73 -9.65 13.39
C HIS A 16 2.24 -9.46 11.94
N ARG A 17 1.32 -10.31 11.47
CA ARG A 17 0.73 -10.18 10.12
C ARG A 17 -0.13 -8.93 10.01
N THR A 18 -0.91 -8.60 11.04
CA THR A 18 -1.71 -7.37 11.07
C THR A 18 -0.82 -6.14 10.99
N ALA A 19 0.25 -6.09 11.77
CA ALA A 19 1.23 -4.99 11.73
C ALA A 19 1.91 -4.88 10.35
N LEU A 20 2.28 -6.00 9.74
CA LEU A 20 2.85 -6.04 8.40
C LEU A 20 1.93 -5.36 7.38
N PHE A 21 0.66 -5.73 7.34
CA PHE A 21 -0.28 -5.16 6.37
C PHE A 21 -0.61 -3.70 6.63
N ARG A 22 -0.65 -3.26 7.89
CA ARG A 22 -0.77 -1.84 8.24
C ARG A 22 0.39 -1.03 7.66
N ASN A 23 1.60 -1.44 7.93
CA ASN A 23 2.81 -0.76 7.45
C ASN A 23 2.91 -0.77 5.92
N MET A 24 2.62 -1.90 5.30
CA MET A 24 2.64 -2.00 3.83
C MET A 24 1.54 -1.16 3.19
N ALA A 25 0.35 -1.08 3.79
CA ALA A 25 -0.74 -0.24 3.29
C ALA A 25 -0.39 1.24 3.42
N ALA A 26 0.18 1.66 4.54
CA ALA A 26 0.67 3.03 4.72
C ALA A 26 1.74 3.38 3.67
N ALA A 27 2.72 2.50 3.46
CA ALA A 27 3.75 2.69 2.43
C ALA A 27 3.16 2.77 1.02
N LEU A 28 2.18 1.91 0.69
CA LEU A 28 1.53 1.94 -0.62
C LEU A 28 0.72 3.23 -0.83
N ILE A 29 0.02 3.72 0.18
CA ILE A 29 -0.71 4.98 0.11
C ILE A 29 0.27 6.15 -0.06
N LYS A 30 1.39 6.14 0.67
CA LYS A 30 2.41 7.18 0.63
C LYS A 30 3.06 7.28 -0.75
N HIS A 31 3.62 6.19 -1.23
CA HIS A 31 4.45 6.13 -2.44
C HIS A 31 3.67 5.76 -3.71
N GLU A 32 2.43 5.34 -3.58
CA GLU A 32 1.53 4.86 -4.63
C GLU A 32 2.06 3.68 -5.47
N GLN A 33 3.30 3.28 -5.26
CA GLN A 33 3.94 2.10 -5.84
C GLN A 33 5.00 1.55 -4.89
N ILE A 34 4.94 0.26 -4.57
CA ILE A 34 5.95 -0.43 -3.77
C ILE A 34 6.35 -1.76 -4.41
N THR A 35 7.57 -2.17 -4.14
CA THR A 35 8.10 -3.48 -4.57
C THR A 35 8.14 -4.43 -3.39
N THR A 36 7.59 -5.62 -3.55
CA THR A 36 7.55 -6.65 -2.50
C THR A 36 7.47 -8.05 -3.09
N THR A 37 7.45 -9.08 -2.24
CA THR A 37 7.24 -10.43 -2.73
C THR A 37 5.81 -10.63 -3.26
N THR A 38 5.66 -11.46 -4.29
CA THR A 38 4.36 -11.71 -4.94
C THR A 38 3.29 -12.19 -3.96
N ALA A 39 3.68 -13.02 -2.98
CA ALA A 39 2.76 -13.51 -1.95
C ALA A 39 2.21 -12.36 -1.07
N LYS A 40 3.08 -11.46 -0.63
CA LYS A 40 2.68 -10.28 0.15
C LYS A 40 1.83 -9.32 -0.68
N ALA A 41 2.20 -9.06 -1.94
CA ALA A 41 1.44 -8.20 -2.84
C ALA A 41 0.01 -8.70 -3.04
N LYS A 42 -0.15 -10.01 -3.26
CA LYS A 42 -1.48 -10.64 -3.43
C LYS A 42 -2.38 -10.52 -2.20
N GLU A 43 -1.81 -10.60 -1.00
CA GLU A 43 -2.57 -10.44 0.25
C GLU A 43 -2.81 -8.97 0.61
N LEU A 44 -1.89 -8.07 0.24
CA LEU A 44 -2.02 -6.64 0.48
C LEU A 44 -3.15 -6.01 -0.37
N ARG A 45 -3.29 -6.43 -1.63
CA ARG A 45 -4.28 -5.87 -2.55
C ARG A 45 -5.69 -5.79 -1.96
N PRO A 46 -6.32 -6.88 -1.51
CA PRO A 46 -7.67 -6.81 -0.94
C PRO A 46 -7.74 -5.97 0.34
N TYR A 47 -6.65 -5.89 1.10
CA TYR A 47 -6.59 -5.07 2.30
C TYR A 47 -6.68 -3.57 1.96
N VAL A 48 -5.86 -3.11 1.00
CA VAL A 48 -5.85 -1.70 0.56
C VAL A 48 -7.13 -1.34 -0.20
N GLU A 49 -7.64 -2.21 -1.06
CA GLU A 49 -8.88 -1.96 -1.80
C GLU A 49 -10.09 -1.75 -0.87
N LYS A 50 -10.15 -2.47 0.25
CA LYS A 50 -11.16 -2.24 1.30
C LYS A 50 -11.00 -0.86 1.96
N LEU A 51 -9.78 -0.39 2.18
CA LEU A 51 -9.52 0.95 2.70
C LEU A 51 -9.97 2.03 1.71
N VAL A 52 -9.67 1.87 0.43
CA VAL A 52 -10.15 2.79 -0.62
C VAL A 52 -11.68 2.82 -0.69
N THR A 53 -12.33 1.67 -0.59
CA THR A 53 -13.79 1.59 -0.58
C THR A 53 -14.40 2.32 0.62
N LEU A 54 -13.80 2.20 1.82
CA LEU A 54 -14.22 2.96 3.01
C LEU A 54 -14.05 4.46 2.79
N ALA A 55 -12.93 4.87 2.22
CA ALA A 55 -12.65 6.27 1.94
C ALA A 55 -13.63 6.86 0.91
N LYS A 56 -14.00 6.10 -0.12
CA LYS A 56 -15.02 6.51 -1.10
C LYS A 56 -16.40 6.72 -0.48
N LYS A 57 -16.78 5.88 0.47
CA LYS A 57 -18.05 6.04 1.20
C LYS A 57 -18.07 7.30 2.07
N GLY A 58 -16.90 7.73 2.50
CA GLY A 58 -16.74 8.93 3.34
C GLY A 58 -17.43 8.83 4.71
N GLY A 59 -17.54 9.96 5.37
CA GLY A 59 -18.17 10.07 6.69
C GLY A 59 -17.24 9.72 7.84
N LEU A 60 -17.56 10.23 9.02
CA LEU A 60 -16.75 10.10 10.23
C LEU A 60 -16.59 8.64 10.68
N SER A 61 -17.65 7.85 10.59
CA SER A 61 -17.65 6.44 10.97
C SER A 61 -16.64 5.62 10.12
N ASN A 62 -16.68 5.81 8.81
CA ASN A 62 -15.76 5.13 7.90
C ASN A 62 -14.31 5.61 8.07
N ARG A 63 -14.12 6.91 8.36
CA ARG A 63 -12.79 7.46 8.66
C ARG A 63 -12.19 6.87 9.93
N ARG A 64 -12.97 6.74 11.01
CA ARG A 64 -12.54 6.09 12.26
C ARG A 64 -12.21 4.61 12.03
N LEU A 65 -13.02 3.89 11.24
CA LEU A 65 -12.77 2.49 10.91
C LEU A 65 -11.49 2.32 10.08
N ALA A 66 -11.26 3.17 9.09
CA ALA A 66 -10.05 3.18 8.29
C ALA A 66 -8.81 3.52 9.14
N HIS A 67 -8.92 4.51 10.05
CA HIS A 67 -7.85 4.84 11.00
C HIS A 67 -7.47 3.63 11.87
N GLY A 68 -8.43 2.91 12.43
CA GLY A 68 -8.16 1.71 13.23
C GLY A 68 -7.43 0.59 12.46
N ARG A 69 -7.56 0.56 11.13
CA ARG A 69 -6.88 -0.39 10.26
C ARG A 69 -5.51 0.10 9.78
N LEU A 70 -5.32 1.41 9.63
CA LEU A 70 -4.10 1.99 9.06
C LEU A 70 -3.11 2.49 10.12
N LEU A 71 -3.61 3.11 11.18
CA LEU A 71 -2.85 3.72 12.29
C LEU A 71 -1.78 4.76 11.84
N ASP A 72 -2.03 5.43 10.75
CA ASP A 72 -1.16 6.49 10.21
C ASP A 72 -2.05 7.66 9.76
N ASP A 73 -1.97 8.76 10.50
CA ASP A 73 -2.85 9.91 10.27
C ASP A 73 -2.56 10.63 8.96
N ALA A 74 -1.28 10.78 8.60
CA ALA A 74 -0.89 11.44 7.35
C ALA A 74 -1.39 10.66 6.12
N GLN A 75 -1.24 9.34 6.14
CA GLN A 75 -1.70 8.49 5.06
C GLN A 75 -3.23 8.36 5.04
N LEU A 76 -3.88 8.48 6.20
CA LEU A 76 -5.34 8.52 6.27
C LEU A 76 -5.90 9.78 5.58
N VAL A 77 -5.28 10.94 5.81
CA VAL A 77 -5.64 12.19 5.12
C VAL A 77 -5.47 12.03 3.62
N LYS A 78 -4.31 11.55 3.16
CA LYS A 78 -4.06 11.31 1.73
C LYS A 78 -5.07 10.34 1.12
N LEU A 79 -5.44 9.28 1.84
CA LEU A 79 -6.41 8.29 1.38
C LEU A 79 -7.79 8.91 1.13
N PHE A 80 -8.29 9.75 2.06
CA PHE A 80 -9.62 10.34 1.98
C PHE A 80 -9.68 11.56 1.05
N ASP A 81 -8.66 12.40 1.05
CA ASP A 81 -8.70 13.71 0.39
C ASP A 81 -8.13 13.65 -1.04
N ILE A 82 -7.23 12.70 -1.35
CA ILE A 82 -6.56 12.59 -2.65
C ILE A 82 -6.96 11.31 -3.39
N ILE A 83 -6.81 10.14 -2.77
CA ILE A 83 -7.01 8.85 -3.45
C ILE A 83 -8.50 8.57 -3.65
N ALA A 84 -9.33 8.75 -2.66
CA ALA A 84 -10.77 8.45 -2.76
C ALA A 84 -11.47 9.25 -3.88
N PRO A 85 -11.27 10.57 -4.04
CA PRO A 85 -11.83 11.32 -5.16
C PRO A 85 -11.36 10.82 -6.52
N ARG A 86 -10.08 10.41 -6.63
CA ARG A 86 -9.49 9.88 -7.87
C ARG A 86 -10.23 8.62 -8.36
N TYR A 87 -10.69 7.80 -7.43
CA TYR A 87 -11.37 6.53 -7.72
C TYR A 87 -12.89 6.58 -7.57
N SER A 88 -13.48 7.76 -7.48
CA SER A 88 -14.94 7.90 -7.30
C SER A 88 -15.77 7.17 -8.36
N ALA A 89 -15.33 7.18 -9.61
CA ALA A 89 -16.01 6.55 -10.74
C ALA A 89 -15.68 5.07 -10.95
N ARG A 90 -14.73 4.51 -10.19
CA ARG A 90 -14.29 3.11 -10.34
C ARG A 90 -14.88 2.23 -9.24
N ASP A 91 -15.55 1.15 -9.60
CA ASP A 91 -16.26 0.28 -8.65
C ASP A 91 -15.40 -0.82 -8.02
N GLY A 92 -14.11 -0.82 -8.24
CA GLY A 92 -13.16 -1.78 -7.69
C GLY A 92 -11.91 -1.89 -8.54
N GLY A 93 -10.99 -2.78 -8.17
CA GLY A 93 -9.76 -2.97 -8.91
C GLY A 93 -8.87 -1.73 -8.91
N TYR A 94 -8.68 -1.12 -7.73
CA TYR A 94 -7.89 0.10 -7.59
C TYR A 94 -6.39 -0.13 -7.68
N CYS A 95 -5.95 -1.35 -7.44
CA CYS A 95 -4.55 -1.74 -7.45
C CYS A 95 -4.28 -2.79 -8.53
N ARG A 96 -3.08 -2.76 -9.09
CA ARG A 96 -2.55 -3.83 -9.95
C ARG A 96 -1.24 -4.36 -9.42
N ILE A 97 -0.93 -5.60 -9.78
CA ILE A 97 0.30 -6.29 -9.42
C ILE A 97 1.03 -6.66 -10.71
N ILE A 98 2.28 -6.22 -10.82
CA ILE A 98 3.15 -6.48 -11.96
C ILE A 98 4.28 -7.39 -11.48
N LYS A 99 4.51 -8.52 -12.13
CA LYS A 99 5.64 -9.40 -11.82
C LYS A 99 6.94 -8.74 -12.25
N ALA A 100 7.91 -8.68 -11.33
CA ALA A 100 9.19 -8.00 -11.54
C ALA A 100 10.41 -8.96 -11.55
N GLY A 101 10.17 -10.26 -11.57
CA GLY A 101 11.23 -11.27 -11.63
C GLY A 101 11.55 -11.93 -10.30
N ILE A 102 12.80 -12.29 -10.11
CA ILE A 102 13.29 -13.09 -8.97
C ILE A 102 14.38 -12.29 -8.26
N ARG A 103 14.33 -12.28 -6.92
CA ARG A 103 15.37 -11.65 -6.10
C ARG A 103 16.62 -12.54 -6.08
N MET A 104 17.79 -11.93 -6.32
CA MET A 104 19.06 -12.66 -6.48
C MET A 104 19.52 -13.40 -5.22
N SER A 105 19.19 -12.87 -4.03
CA SER A 105 19.68 -13.40 -2.75
C SER A 105 19.01 -14.72 -2.33
N ASP A 106 17.72 -14.90 -2.59
CA ASP A 106 16.91 -16.02 -2.09
C ASP A 106 15.93 -16.58 -3.10
N ALA A 107 16.04 -16.18 -4.37
CA ALA A 107 15.15 -16.58 -5.46
C ALA A 107 13.66 -16.31 -5.20
N ALA A 108 13.32 -15.39 -4.30
CA ALA A 108 11.93 -15.03 -4.04
C ALA A 108 11.33 -14.29 -5.25
N GLN A 109 10.10 -14.65 -5.62
CA GLN A 109 9.38 -13.95 -6.67
C GLN A 109 9.01 -12.54 -6.20
N ILE A 110 9.43 -11.53 -6.93
CA ILE A 110 9.19 -10.11 -6.67
C ILE A 110 8.09 -9.59 -7.56
N SER A 111 7.25 -8.76 -7.00
CA SER A 111 6.21 -8.03 -7.72
C SER A 111 6.15 -6.58 -7.29
N ILE A 112 5.72 -5.74 -8.20
CA ILE A 112 5.38 -4.35 -7.95
C ILE A 112 3.87 -4.28 -7.75
N ILE A 113 3.43 -3.71 -6.64
CA ILE A 113 2.03 -3.36 -6.43
C ILE A 113 1.89 -1.84 -6.49
N GLU A 114 0.93 -1.37 -7.26
CA GLU A 114 0.70 0.06 -7.48
C GLU A 114 -0.78 0.38 -7.61
N PHE A 115 -1.14 1.62 -7.37
CA PHE A 115 -2.44 2.14 -7.77
C PHE A 115 -2.53 2.28 -9.29
N VAL A 116 -3.69 1.98 -9.87
CA VAL A 116 -3.88 2.00 -11.33
C VAL A 116 -3.63 3.40 -11.91
N ASP A 117 -4.17 4.43 -11.26
CA ASP A 117 -4.02 5.84 -11.65
C ASP A 117 -3.07 6.54 -10.66
N ARG A 118 -1.86 5.98 -10.47
CA ARG A 118 -0.89 6.48 -9.51
C ARG A 118 -0.28 7.82 -9.91
N ASP A 119 0.07 8.61 -8.92
CA ASP A 119 0.96 9.76 -9.08
C ASP A 119 2.41 9.28 -9.10
N VAL A 120 3.09 9.52 -10.21
CA VAL A 120 4.49 9.09 -10.40
C VAL A 120 5.43 9.84 -9.46
N SER A 121 5.13 11.10 -9.14
CA SER A 121 5.95 11.94 -8.25
C SER A 121 5.89 11.51 -6.78
N ALA A 122 4.86 10.75 -6.38
CA ALA A 122 4.72 10.27 -5.02
C ALA A 122 5.74 9.19 -4.63
N LYS A 123 6.31 8.49 -5.62
CA LYS A 123 7.27 7.40 -5.36
C LYS A 123 8.58 7.96 -4.83
N GLY A 124 9.02 7.41 -3.70
CA GLY A 124 10.31 7.74 -3.12
C GLY A 124 10.34 9.02 -2.27
N GLN A 125 9.23 9.73 -2.14
CA GLN A 125 9.16 10.88 -1.24
C GLN A 125 9.52 10.46 0.19
N ASP A 126 10.36 11.23 0.86
CA ASP A 126 10.88 10.99 2.23
C ASP A 126 11.57 9.62 2.41
N SER A 127 12.10 9.03 1.34
CA SER A 127 12.72 7.69 1.35
C SER A 127 14.24 7.74 1.30
N GLY A 128 14.88 8.68 1.95
CA GLY A 128 16.33 8.78 1.99
C GLY A 128 16.79 10.18 2.34
N PRO A 129 18.11 10.41 2.43
CA PRO A 129 18.65 11.75 2.64
C PRO A 129 18.23 12.63 1.47
N VAL A 130 17.61 13.76 1.79
CA VAL A 130 17.37 14.81 0.81
C VAL A 130 18.70 15.46 0.54
N MET A 131 19.29 15.20 -0.63
CA MET A 131 20.41 15.98 -1.13
C MET A 131 19.88 17.38 -1.41
N SER A 132 20.28 18.37 -0.64
CA SER A 132 20.02 19.76 -0.95
C SER A 132 20.82 20.14 -2.19
N ASP A 133 20.23 20.89 -3.11
CA ASP A 133 20.90 21.35 -4.34
C ASP A 133 22.20 22.13 -4.08
N GLU A 134 22.46 22.51 -2.82
CA GLU A 134 23.68 23.17 -2.36
C GLU A 134 24.88 22.22 -2.24
N GLU A 135 24.68 20.91 -2.10
CA GLU A 135 25.77 19.93 -2.03
C GLU A 135 26.25 19.45 -3.42
N GLU A 136 25.45 19.61 -4.46
CA GLU A 136 25.83 19.27 -5.84
C GLU A 136 26.86 20.24 -6.44
N PHE A 137 26.96 21.46 -5.91
CA PHE A 137 27.94 22.48 -6.37
C PHE A 137 29.28 22.48 -5.60
N ALA A 138 29.41 21.63 -4.57
CA ALA A 138 30.64 21.61 -3.73
C ALA A 138 31.52 20.35 -3.95
N ALA A 139 31.22 19.53 -4.96
CA ALA A 139 31.99 18.33 -5.27
C ALA A 139 32.84 18.46 -6.55
#